data_50427690a87d05ecccb12f0a1af4591d
#
_entry.id   50427690a87d05ecccb12f0a1af4591d
#
_cell.length_a   1.000
_cell.length_b   1.000
_cell.length_c   1.000
_cell.angle_alpha   90.00
_cell.angle_beta   90.00
_cell.angle_gamma   90.00
#
_symmetry.space_group_name_H-M   'P 1'
#
loop_
_entity.id
_entity.type
_entity.pdbx_description
1 polymer ?
#
loop_
_entity_poly.entity_id
_entity_poly.type
_entity_poly.pdbx_seq_one_letter_code
_entity_poly.pdbx_strand_id
1 'polypeptide(L)'
;YPQQQESNNTQTCFNWFSPRRRARDQGEAASIRAMIDHLVKTQNVDPARIFITGFSAGGAMTAALLAAYPDVFAAGAVLAGLPAGVADNVPQALEAMAEGDTRSGPQAAAAIRAALPTCEEWPRLLIWHGLSDDVVSPTNAGGLVRQWRYLYGLRATPTLDRWMASGRR
;
A
#
# COMPACT_ATOMS: atom_id res chain seq x y z
N TYR A 1 -11.46 4.87 11.84
CA TYR A 1 -11.14 3.83 10.86
C TYR A 1 -12.04 4.00 9.65
N PRO A 2 -11.49 4.23 8.42
CA PRO A 2 -12.29 4.13 7.19
C PRO A 2 -12.88 2.72 7.07
N GLN A 3 -14.18 2.64 6.83
CA GLN A 3 -14.89 1.38 6.68
C GLN A 3 -15.55 1.32 5.32
N GLN A 4 -15.36 0.21 4.61
CA GLN A 4 -16.01 -0.02 3.34
C GLN A 4 -17.49 -0.39 3.56
N GLN A 5 -18.33 0.03 2.63
CA GLN A 5 -19.77 -0.27 2.65
C GLN A 5 -20.09 -1.36 1.62
N GLU A 6 -21.06 -2.21 1.94
CA GLU A 6 -21.54 -3.28 1.05
C GLU A 6 -22.05 -2.74 -0.29
N SER A 7 -22.67 -1.55 -0.30
CA SER A 7 -23.11 -0.86 -1.52
C SER A 7 -21.96 -0.49 -2.49
N ASN A 8 -20.72 -0.37 -2.00
CA ASN A 8 -19.55 -0.11 -2.83
C ASN A 8 -18.81 -1.37 -3.24
N ASN A 9 -18.82 -2.39 -2.40
CA ASN A 9 -18.23 -3.70 -2.63
C ASN A 9 -18.93 -4.73 -1.76
N THR A 10 -19.54 -5.75 -2.37
CA THR A 10 -20.32 -6.78 -1.67
C THR A 10 -19.50 -7.63 -0.70
N GLN A 11 -18.18 -7.67 -0.85
CA GLN A 11 -17.25 -8.31 0.09
C GLN A 11 -16.77 -7.36 1.19
N THR A 12 -17.27 -6.12 1.22
CA THR A 12 -16.83 -5.05 2.11
C THR A 12 -15.31 -4.80 2.09
N CYS A 13 -14.63 -5.17 1.00
CA CYS A 13 -13.22 -4.92 0.76
C CYS A 13 -13.00 -3.60 0.02
N PHE A 14 -11.88 -2.93 0.23
CA PHE A 14 -11.48 -1.80 -0.60
C PHE A 14 -11.19 -2.25 -2.03
N ASN A 15 -11.59 -1.43 -3.02
CA ASN A 15 -11.40 -1.73 -4.44
C ASN A 15 -9.99 -1.28 -4.91
N TRP A 16 -8.96 -1.71 -4.21
CA TRP A 16 -7.55 -1.36 -4.40
C TRP A 16 -7.03 -1.66 -5.82
N PHE A 17 -7.63 -2.64 -6.50
CA PHE A 17 -7.29 -3.04 -7.86
C PHE A 17 -7.90 -2.12 -8.93
N SER A 18 -8.86 -1.25 -8.58
CA SER A 18 -9.50 -0.36 -9.55
C SER A 18 -8.72 0.97 -9.69
N PRO A 19 -8.19 1.32 -10.87
CA PRO A 19 -7.46 2.57 -11.08
C PRO A 19 -8.25 3.80 -10.62
N ARG A 20 -9.56 3.85 -10.92
CA ARG A 20 -10.43 4.96 -10.54
C ARG A 20 -10.73 5.04 -9.04
N ARG A 21 -10.48 3.97 -8.27
CA ARG A 21 -10.76 3.94 -6.83
C ARG A 21 -9.53 4.27 -6.00
N ARG A 22 -8.33 3.97 -6.52
CA ARG A 22 -7.04 4.16 -5.83
C ARG A 22 -6.26 5.39 -6.27
N ALA A 23 -6.62 6.02 -7.39
CA ALA A 23 -5.90 7.19 -7.89
C ALA A 23 -6.12 8.42 -7.00
N ARG A 24 -5.13 9.31 -6.97
CA ARG A 24 -5.22 10.59 -6.27
C ARG A 24 -6.47 11.35 -6.71
N ASP A 25 -7.19 11.90 -5.74
CA ASP A 25 -8.40 12.71 -5.89
C ASP A 25 -9.57 11.99 -6.59
N GLN A 26 -9.58 10.66 -6.58
CA GLN A 26 -10.62 9.84 -7.16
C GLN A 26 -11.11 8.75 -6.19
N GLY A 27 -12.40 8.42 -6.30
CA GLY A 27 -13.02 7.25 -5.67
C GLY A 27 -12.76 7.12 -4.16
N GLU A 28 -12.37 5.91 -3.75
CA GLU A 28 -12.12 5.59 -2.33
C GLU A 28 -10.91 6.35 -1.77
N ALA A 29 -9.88 6.55 -2.59
CA ALA A 29 -8.71 7.31 -2.19
C ALA A 29 -9.05 8.76 -1.84
N ALA A 30 -9.88 9.42 -2.65
CA ALA A 30 -10.39 10.77 -2.36
C ALA A 30 -11.27 10.81 -1.11
N SER A 31 -12.12 9.79 -0.91
CA SER A 31 -12.98 9.69 0.28
C SER A 31 -12.17 9.58 1.57
N ILE A 32 -11.13 8.71 1.57
CA ILE A 32 -10.24 8.57 2.73
C ILE A 32 -9.46 9.86 2.98
N ARG A 33 -8.97 10.51 1.91
CA ARG A 33 -8.30 11.81 2.02
C ARG A 33 -9.22 12.87 2.64
N ALA A 34 -10.46 12.97 2.22
CA ALA A 34 -11.44 13.90 2.76
C ALA A 34 -11.72 13.66 4.26
N MET A 35 -11.77 12.39 4.71
CA MET A 35 -11.88 12.06 6.14
C MET A 35 -10.69 12.56 6.94
N ILE A 36 -9.47 12.41 6.42
CA ILE A 36 -8.24 12.92 7.05
C ILE A 36 -8.29 14.44 7.15
N ASP A 37 -8.62 15.14 6.06
CA ASP A 37 -8.70 16.60 6.04
C ASP A 37 -9.74 17.13 7.03
N HIS A 38 -10.88 16.44 7.16
CA HIS A 38 -11.88 16.76 8.15
C HIS A 38 -11.34 16.64 9.57
N LEU A 39 -10.66 15.55 9.90
CA LEU A 39 -10.09 15.33 11.23
C LEU A 39 -8.98 16.34 11.55
N VAL A 40 -8.11 16.64 10.59
CA VAL A 40 -7.07 17.67 10.76
C VAL A 40 -7.68 19.02 11.10
N LYS A 41 -8.77 19.39 10.43
CA LYS A 41 -9.46 20.66 10.65
C LYS A 41 -10.24 20.73 11.97
N THR A 42 -10.79 19.61 12.43
CA THR A 42 -11.76 19.61 13.54
C THR A 42 -11.22 19.02 14.84
N GLN A 43 -10.13 18.27 14.83
CA GLN A 43 -9.64 17.49 15.98
C GLN A 43 -8.21 17.85 16.43
N ASN A 44 -7.66 18.98 15.97
CA ASN A 44 -6.29 19.41 16.31
C ASN A 44 -5.22 18.34 16.05
N VAL A 45 -5.38 17.61 14.94
CA VAL A 45 -4.41 16.59 14.51
C VAL A 45 -3.20 17.27 13.89
N ASP A 46 -1.99 16.84 14.27
CA ASP A 46 -0.75 17.28 13.64
C ASP A 46 -0.64 16.69 12.22
N PRO A 47 -0.70 17.52 11.15
CA PRO A 47 -0.66 17.04 9.78
C PRO A 47 0.68 16.37 9.41
N ALA A 48 1.76 16.64 10.14
CA ALA A 48 3.06 16.00 9.94
C ALA A 48 3.16 14.59 10.56
N ARG A 49 2.14 14.17 11.32
CA ARG A 49 2.12 12.91 12.06
C ARG A 49 0.92 12.03 11.70
N ILE A 50 0.59 11.97 10.43
CA ILE A 50 -0.47 11.10 9.90
C ILE A 50 0.17 9.78 9.43
N PHE A 51 -0.33 8.66 9.95
CA PHE A 51 0.12 7.32 9.65
C PHE A 51 -1.04 6.49 9.11
N ILE A 52 -0.72 5.50 8.27
CA ILE A 52 -1.73 4.61 7.70
C ILE A 52 -1.31 3.15 7.87
N THR A 53 -2.27 2.30 8.20
CA THR A 53 -2.06 0.84 8.24
C THR A 53 -3.28 0.12 7.72
N GLY A 54 -3.07 -1.06 7.14
CA GLY A 54 -4.15 -1.90 6.65
C GLY A 54 -3.72 -3.36 6.50
N PHE A 55 -4.72 -4.23 6.55
CA PHE A 55 -4.57 -5.68 6.42
C PHE A 55 -5.25 -6.18 5.15
N SER A 56 -4.65 -7.14 4.43
CA SER A 56 -5.20 -7.76 3.22
C SER A 56 -5.59 -6.70 2.16
N ALA A 57 -6.84 -6.62 1.74
CA ALA A 57 -7.35 -5.56 0.85
C ALA A 57 -7.11 -4.14 1.40
N GLY A 58 -7.18 -3.96 2.73
CA GLY A 58 -6.81 -2.71 3.39
C GLY A 58 -5.31 -2.43 3.32
N GLY A 59 -4.47 -3.47 3.35
CA GLY A 59 -3.02 -3.37 3.13
C GLY A 59 -2.69 -2.93 1.70
N ALA A 60 -3.36 -3.50 0.71
CA ALA A 60 -3.22 -3.08 -0.69
C ALA A 60 -3.70 -1.64 -0.93
N MET A 61 -4.81 -1.23 -0.28
CA MET A 61 -5.27 0.16 -0.31
C MET A 61 -4.30 1.09 0.42
N THR A 62 -3.67 0.65 1.51
CA THR A 62 -2.61 1.40 2.20
C THR A 62 -1.43 1.66 1.26
N ALA A 63 -0.94 0.65 0.55
CA ALA A 63 0.12 0.83 -0.44
C ALA A 63 -0.28 1.82 -1.55
N ALA A 64 -1.52 1.73 -2.03
CA ALA A 64 -2.06 2.64 -3.03
C ALA A 64 -2.15 4.10 -2.52
N LEU A 65 -2.60 4.29 -1.27
CA LEU A 65 -2.72 5.62 -0.65
C LEU A 65 -1.36 6.25 -0.37
N LEU A 66 -0.37 5.48 0.11
CA LEU A 66 1.00 5.96 0.28
C LEU A 66 1.62 6.39 -1.06
N ALA A 67 1.28 5.68 -2.14
CA ALA A 67 1.73 6.03 -3.48
C ALA A 67 0.98 7.24 -4.07
N ALA A 68 -0.32 7.40 -3.77
CA ALA A 68 -1.14 8.49 -4.31
C ALA A 68 -0.98 9.81 -3.52
N TYR A 69 -0.71 9.74 -2.22
CA TYR A 69 -0.61 10.88 -1.31
C TYR A 69 0.68 10.85 -0.46
N PRO A 70 1.86 10.85 -1.08
CA PRO A 70 3.12 10.84 -0.34
C PRO A 70 3.31 12.10 0.52
N ASP A 71 2.64 13.18 0.17
CA ASP A 71 2.60 14.47 0.87
C ASP A 71 1.70 14.48 2.13
N VAL A 72 0.95 13.40 2.38
CA VAL A 72 -0.01 13.33 3.49
C VAL A 72 0.48 12.44 4.61
N PHE A 73 1.11 11.32 4.27
CA PHE A 73 1.47 10.30 5.23
C PHE A 73 2.95 10.35 5.60
N ALA A 74 3.25 10.42 6.89
CA ALA A 74 4.62 10.34 7.39
C ALA A 74 5.20 8.91 7.23
N ALA A 75 4.35 7.89 7.40
CA ALA A 75 4.71 6.49 7.20
C ALA A 75 3.44 5.62 7.11
N GLY A 76 3.62 4.37 6.65
CA GLY A 76 2.56 3.37 6.67
C GLY A 76 3.04 1.96 6.95
N ALA A 77 2.08 1.08 7.30
CA ALA A 77 2.32 -0.33 7.49
C ALA A 77 1.34 -1.16 6.65
N VAL A 78 1.88 -2.04 5.81
CA VAL A 78 1.14 -2.99 4.98
C VAL A 78 1.25 -4.38 5.60
N LEU A 79 0.10 -4.93 6.01
CA LEU A 79 0.01 -6.27 6.58
C LEU A 79 -0.68 -7.19 5.58
N ALA A 80 -0.01 -8.26 5.16
CA ALA A 80 -0.51 -9.23 4.18
C ALA A 80 -1.18 -8.56 2.95
N GLY A 81 -0.60 -7.47 2.46
CA GLY A 81 -1.12 -6.68 1.35
C GLY A 81 -0.35 -6.89 0.05
N LEU A 82 -0.66 -6.05 -0.94
CA LEU A 82 -0.10 -6.13 -2.28
C LEU A 82 0.52 -4.79 -2.72
N PRO A 83 1.47 -4.80 -3.66
CA PRO A 83 2.05 -3.59 -4.23
C PRO A 83 1.02 -2.68 -4.92
N ALA A 84 1.25 -1.38 -4.84
CA ALA A 84 0.42 -0.40 -5.54
C ALA A 84 0.44 -0.64 -7.05
N GLY A 85 -0.75 -0.66 -7.68
CA GLY A 85 -0.87 -0.83 -9.12
C GLY A 85 -0.45 -2.20 -9.65
N VAL A 86 -0.51 -3.25 -8.83
CA VAL A 86 -0.24 -4.63 -9.28
C VAL A 86 -1.38 -5.21 -10.11
N ALA A 87 -2.58 -4.68 -9.99
CA ALA A 87 -3.77 -5.10 -10.72
C ALA A 87 -4.61 -3.90 -11.14
N ASP A 88 -5.36 -3.99 -12.23
CA ASP A 88 -6.28 -2.98 -12.74
C ASP A 88 -7.74 -3.46 -12.85
N ASN A 89 -7.97 -4.72 -12.53
CA ASN A 89 -9.29 -5.38 -12.55
C ASN A 89 -9.32 -6.59 -11.62
N VAL A 90 -10.51 -7.18 -11.43
CA VAL A 90 -10.71 -8.33 -10.52
C VAL A 90 -9.89 -9.58 -10.92
N PRO A 91 -9.85 -10.03 -12.19
CA PRO A 91 -9.03 -11.17 -12.56
C PRO A 91 -7.55 -10.98 -12.22
N GLN A 92 -6.97 -9.84 -12.55
CA GLN A 92 -5.57 -9.51 -12.19
C GLN A 92 -5.36 -9.43 -10.68
N ALA A 93 -6.36 -8.95 -9.93
CA ALA A 93 -6.29 -8.91 -8.48
C ALA A 93 -6.19 -10.31 -7.88
N LEU A 94 -7.02 -11.25 -8.36
CA LEU A 94 -6.99 -12.65 -7.92
C LEU A 94 -5.69 -13.34 -8.30
N GLU A 95 -5.18 -13.12 -9.51
CA GLU A 95 -3.87 -13.59 -9.95
C GLU A 95 -2.73 -13.06 -9.06
N ALA A 96 -2.70 -11.75 -8.82
CA ALA A 96 -1.70 -11.13 -7.95
C ALA A 96 -1.79 -11.61 -6.49
N MET A 97 -2.99 -11.91 -6.00
CA MET A 97 -3.16 -12.54 -4.68
C MET A 97 -2.55 -13.95 -4.66
N ALA A 98 -2.85 -14.78 -5.65
CA ALA A 98 -2.41 -16.18 -5.68
C ALA A 98 -0.91 -16.31 -5.97
N GLU A 99 -0.40 -15.61 -6.98
CA GLU A 99 0.96 -15.80 -7.49
C GLU A 99 1.96 -14.77 -6.94
N GLY A 100 1.47 -13.60 -6.55
CA GLY A 100 2.28 -12.48 -6.09
C GLY A 100 2.79 -11.59 -7.23
N ASP A 101 3.40 -10.46 -6.87
CA ASP A 101 3.99 -9.52 -7.82
C ASP A 101 5.41 -9.94 -8.21
N THR A 102 5.60 -10.30 -9.46
CA THR A 102 6.90 -10.68 -10.04
C THR A 102 7.57 -9.55 -10.82
N ARG A 103 6.94 -8.37 -10.94
CA ARG A 103 7.50 -7.22 -11.65
C ARG A 103 8.83 -6.78 -11.04
N SER A 104 9.74 -6.31 -11.89
CA SER A 104 10.96 -5.63 -11.42
C SER A 104 10.63 -4.31 -10.70
N GLY A 105 11.57 -3.81 -9.89
CA GLY A 105 11.40 -2.51 -9.21
C GLY A 105 11.02 -1.36 -10.15
N PRO A 106 11.72 -1.15 -11.28
CA PRO A 106 11.34 -0.16 -12.29
C PRO A 106 9.90 -0.33 -12.79
N GLN A 107 9.51 -1.55 -13.17
CA GLN A 107 8.16 -1.83 -13.66
C GLN A 107 7.09 -1.57 -12.60
N ALA A 108 7.32 -2.03 -11.36
CA ALA A 108 6.40 -1.85 -10.26
C ALA A 108 6.22 -0.38 -9.86
N ALA A 109 7.25 0.45 -10.02
CA ALA A 109 7.22 1.87 -9.67
C ALA A 109 6.82 2.80 -10.83
N ALA A 110 6.84 2.32 -12.08
CA ALA A 110 6.65 3.15 -13.28
C ALA A 110 5.34 3.96 -13.24
N ALA A 111 4.22 3.32 -12.94
CA ALA A 111 2.91 3.99 -12.89
C ALA A 111 2.84 5.03 -11.76
N ILE A 112 3.47 4.76 -10.62
CA ILE A 112 3.52 5.68 -9.47
C ILE A 112 4.33 6.92 -9.84
N ARG A 113 5.52 6.74 -10.42
CA ARG A 113 6.36 7.85 -10.85
C ARG A 113 5.74 8.66 -11.99
N ALA A 114 5.03 8.01 -12.91
CA ALA A 114 4.32 8.70 -14.00
C ALA A 114 3.16 9.57 -13.46
N ALA A 115 2.47 9.11 -12.41
CA ALA A 115 1.39 9.88 -11.78
C ALA A 115 1.91 11.05 -10.93
N LEU A 116 3.12 10.95 -10.38
CA LEU A 116 3.74 11.95 -9.50
C LEU A 116 5.21 12.19 -9.90
N PRO A 117 5.47 12.78 -11.07
CA PRO A 117 6.82 12.88 -11.63
C PRO A 117 7.76 13.79 -10.82
N THR A 118 7.21 14.73 -10.05
CA THR A 118 7.96 15.69 -9.20
C THR A 118 8.11 15.24 -7.76
N CYS A 119 7.58 14.06 -7.39
CA CYS A 119 7.72 13.54 -6.03
C CYS A 119 9.12 12.98 -5.81
N GLU A 120 9.88 13.58 -4.90
CA GLU A 120 11.23 13.16 -4.52
C GLU A 120 11.24 12.40 -3.20
N GLU A 121 10.29 12.67 -2.31
CA GLU A 121 10.19 12.06 -0.99
C GLU A 121 8.97 11.15 -0.90
N TRP A 122 9.18 9.92 -0.44
CA TRP A 122 8.14 8.91 -0.26
C TRP A 122 7.96 8.57 1.22
N PRO A 123 6.73 8.27 1.69
CA PRO A 123 6.49 7.86 3.08
C PRO A 123 7.22 6.56 3.42
N ARG A 124 7.74 6.45 4.63
CA ARG A 124 8.36 5.20 5.12
C ARG A 124 7.33 4.06 5.12
N LEU A 125 7.76 2.87 4.72
CA LEU A 125 6.93 1.69 4.64
C LEU A 125 7.44 0.58 5.55
N LEU A 126 6.56 0.05 6.40
CA LEU A 126 6.72 -1.19 7.13
C LEU A 126 5.90 -2.29 6.44
N ILE A 127 6.47 -3.47 6.29
CA ILE A 127 5.83 -4.61 5.62
C ILE A 127 5.82 -5.79 6.58
N TRP A 128 4.62 -6.37 6.78
CA TRP A 128 4.41 -7.59 7.55
C TRP A 128 3.67 -8.61 6.70
N HIS A 129 4.17 -9.84 6.65
CA HIS A 129 3.53 -10.91 5.88
C HIS A 129 3.83 -12.25 6.53
N GLY A 130 2.82 -13.10 6.67
CA GLY A 130 2.98 -14.47 7.11
C GLY A 130 3.63 -15.32 6.01
N LEU A 131 4.66 -16.09 6.34
CA LEU A 131 5.34 -16.94 5.35
C LEU A 131 4.47 -18.11 4.84
N SER A 132 3.42 -18.44 5.57
CA SER A 132 2.46 -19.50 5.24
C SER A 132 1.07 -18.94 4.89
N ASP A 133 1.00 -17.70 4.39
CA ASP A 133 -0.23 -17.09 3.92
C ASP A 133 -0.65 -17.77 2.60
N ASP A 134 -1.77 -18.47 2.62
CA ASP A 134 -2.35 -19.21 1.49
C ASP A 134 -3.45 -18.42 0.76
N VAL A 135 -3.78 -17.21 1.22
CA VAL A 135 -4.77 -16.31 0.60
C VAL A 135 -4.08 -15.23 -0.22
N VAL A 136 -3.09 -14.56 0.38
CA VAL A 136 -2.27 -13.56 -0.31
C VAL A 136 -0.82 -14.05 -0.31
N SER A 137 -0.32 -14.45 -1.47
CA SER A 137 1.03 -14.99 -1.61
C SER A 137 2.08 -14.10 -0.95
N PRO A 138 2.96 -14.64 -0.09
CA PRO A 138 4.08 -13.90 0.53
C PRO A 138 5.04 -13.25 -0.48
N THR A 139 5.01 -13.71 -1.75
CA THR A 139 5.74 -13.08 -2.87
C THR A 139 5.39 -11.60 -3.02
N ASN A 140 4.18 -11.18 -2.61
CA ASN A 140 3.76 -9.78 -2.61
C ASN A 140 4.56 -8.90 -1.65
N ALA A 141 5.02 -9.44 -0.52
CA ALA A 141 5.93 -8.71 0.37
C ALA A 141 7.25 -8.39 -0.35
N GLY A 142 7.80 -9.34 -1.10
CA GLY A 142 8.96 -9.11 -1.98
C GLY A 142 8.68 -8.05 -3.06
N GLY A 143 7.49 -8.06 -3.64
CA GLY A 143 7.01 -7.06 -4.58
C GLY A 143 6.98 -5.65 -3.98
N LEU A 144 6.41 -5.49 -2.79
CA LEU A 144 6.41 -4.25 -2.02
C LEU A 144 7.83 -3.75 -1.74
N VAL A 145 8.73 -4.63 -1.31
CA VAL A 145 10.14 -4.29 -1.08
C VAL A 145 10.79 -3.79 -2.37
N ARG A 146 10.62 -4.49 -3.50
CA ARG A 146 11.18 -4.07 -4.80
C ARG A 146 10.63 -2.72 -5.24
N GLN A 147 9.31 -2.51 -5.14
CA GLN A 147 8.64 -1.28 -5.53
C GLN A 147 9.14 -0.09 -4.71
N TRP A 148 9.11 -0.20 -3.38
CA TRP A 148 9.50 0.90 -2.48
C TRP A 148 11.00 1.20 -2.54
N ARG A 149 11.84 0.16 -2.57
CA ARG A 149 13.28 0.37 -2.76
C ARG A 149 13.59 1.17 -4.02
N TYR A 150 12.91 0.89 -5.12
CA TYR A 150 13.10 1.61 -6.36
C TYR A 150 12.61 3.07 -6.26
N LEU A 151 11.48 3.32 -5.61
CA LEU A 151 10.98 4.66 -5.34
C LEU A 151 11.97 5.49 -4.52
N TYR A 152 12.57 4.90 -3.50
CA TYR A 152 13.58 5.53 -2.65
C TYR A 152 14.98 5.61 -3.27
N GLY A 153 15.25 4.96 -4.38
CA GLY A 153 16.61 4.84 -4.91
C GLY A 153 17.57 4.03 -4.04
N LEU A 154 17.05 3.11 -3.22
CA LEU A 154 17.86 2.32 -2.30
C LEU A 154 18.59 1.17 -2.99
N ARG A 155 19.75 0.80 -2.44
CA ARG A 155 20.55 -0.37 -2.87
C ARG A 155 19.77 -1.68 -2.64
N ALA A 156 20.17 -2.73 -3.36
CA ALA A 156 19.57 -4.07 -3.22
C ALA A 156 19.84 -4.70 -1.86
N THR A 157 21.01 -4.46 -1.29
CA THR A 157 21.45 -5.05 -0.03
C THR A 157 20.89 -4.28 1.17
N PRO A 158 20.24 -4.94 2.14
CA PRO A 158 19.80 -4.32 3.38
C PRO A 158 21.00 -3.70 4.13
N THR A 159 20.77 -2.58 4.80
CA THR A 159 21.77 -1.96 5.70
C THR A 159 21.83 -2.67 7.04
N LEU A 160 20.77 -3.36 7.41
CA LEU A 160 20.66 -4.17 8.62
C LEU A 160 19.82 -5.40 8.33
N ASP A 161 20.39 -6.59 8.51
CA ASP A 161 19.71 -7.88 8.43
C ASP A 161 19.79 -8.55 9.81
N ARG A 162 18.63 -8.69 10.47
CA ARG A 162 18.50 -9.35 11.78
C ARG A 162 17.38 -10.36 11.72
N TRP A 163 17.71 -11.61 11.91
CA TRP A 163 16.78 -12.68 12.16
C TRP A 163 16.46 -12.76 13.65
N MET A 164 15.19 -12.55 14.00
CA MET A 164 14.72 -12.89 15.34
C MET A 164 14.18 -14.30 15.30
N ALA A 165 14.94 -15.25 15.83
CA ALA A 165 14.42 -16.57 16.10
C ALA A 165 13.36 -16.46 17.20
N SER A 166 12.08 -16.58 16.86
CA SER A 166 11.02 -16.73 17.84
C SER A 166 11.13 -18.12 18.44
N GLY A 167 11.88 -18.24 19.53
CA GLY A 167 11.79 -19.41 20.40
C GLY A 167 10.39 -19.40 21.02
N ARG A 168 9.48 -20.22 20.49
CA ARG A 168 8.31 -20.64 21.25
C ARG A 168 8.84 -21.54 22.38
N ARG A 169 8.75 -21.09 23.60
CA ARG A 169 8.67 -21.96 24.79
C ARG A 169 7.22 -22.19 25.12
#